data_02fce9250d48cb4e9df2c2f29898758f
#
_entry.id   02fce9250d48cb4e9df2c2f29898758f
#
_cell.length_a   1.000
_cell.length_b   1.000
_cell.length_c   1.000
_cell.angle_alpha   90.00
_cell.angle_beta   90.00
_cell.angle_gamma   90.00
#
_symmetry.space_group_name_H-M   'P 1'
#
loop_
_entity.id
_entity.type
_entity.pdbx_description
1 polymer ?
#
loop_
_entity_poly.entity_id
_entity_poly.type
_entity_poly.pdbx_seq_one_letter_code
_entity_poly.pdbx_strand_id
1 'polypeptide(L)'
;MKNFMKVGLFLLAVCMGAELRAQVGKDLKTHKDSMSYALGQYNGESFFLNQYDFVDLEAFIAGFADGFKVQSAKIKDPERTKLLQEFSEMAQKRQQENQERESNFNRMVGKSIMEQNMKDDPTIKQTASGLQYKVLAEGTGARPTEKDRVKVHYTGTFYNGQVFDSSVQRGEPAEFYLNQVIKGWTEGLQLMTVGSKYKFWIPADLAYGNRPVGNAPKSAGSMLIFEVELLDIVKSK
;
A
#
# COMPACT_ATOMS: atom_id res chain seq x y z
N MET A 1 -37.48 -2.47 -9.57
CA MET A 1 -37.28 -3.90 -9.21
C MET A 1 -35.86 -4.07 -8.72
N LYS A 2 -35.73 -4.44 -7.44
CA LYS A 2 -34.48 -4.53 -6.69
C LYS A 2 -33.83 -5.89 -6.98
N ASN A 3 -32.65 -5.93 -7.58
CA ASN A 3 -31.80 -7.13 -7.56
C ASN A 3 -30.60 -6.87 -6.66
N PHE A 4 -30.76 -7.30 -5.43
CA PHE A 4 -29.66 -7.51 -4.49
C PHE A 4 -28.84 -8.73 -4.94
N MET A 5 -27.62 -8.48 -5.37
CA MET A 5 -26.65 -9.54 -5.61
C MET A 5 -26.21 -10.08 -4.24
N LYS A 6 -26.72 -11.24 -3.88
CA LYS A 6 -26.32 -11.98 -2.69
C LYS A 6 -24.88 -12.47 -2.90
N VAL A 7 -23.95 -11.86 -2.22
CA VAL A 7 -22.62 -12.43 -1.99
C VAL A 7 -22.83 -13.66 -1.12
N GLY A 8 -22.72 -14.83 -1.72
CA GLY A 8 -22.80 -16.10 -1.04
C GLY A 8 -21.61 -16.27 -0.10
N LEU A 9 -21.87 -16.16 1.19
CA LEU A 9 -20.96 -16.61 2.24
C LEU A 9 -20.89 -18.14 2.13
N PHE A 10 -19.86 -18.66 1.49
CA PHE A 10 -19.54 -20.09 1.52
C PHE A 10 -19.02 -20.40 2.93
N LEU A 11 -19.95 -20.76 3.82
CA LEU A 11 -19.64 -21.50 5.04
C LEU A 11 -19.19 -22.90 4.62
N LEU A 12 -17.90 -23.11 4.42
CA LEU A 12 -17.29 -24.43 4.47
C LEU A 12 -17.40 -24.91 5.93
N ALA A 13 -18.46 -25.63 6.22
CA ALA A 13 -18.53 -26.44 7.43
C ALA A 13 -17.52 -27.58 7.29
N VAL A 14 -16.26 -27.29 7.62
CA VAL A 14 -15.25 -28.34 7.84
C VAL A 14 -15.73 -29.12 9.03
N CYS A 15 -16.07 -30.40 8.82
CA CYS A 15 -16.28 -31.35 9.91
C CYS A 15 -14.95 -31.55 10.64
N MET A 16 -14.64 -30.62 11.56
CA MET A 16 -13.54 -30.80 12.51
C MET A 16 -13.90 -31.97 13.42
N GLY A 17 -13.00 -32.96 13.53
CA GLY A 17 -13.14 -34.05 14.48
C GLY A 17 -13.38 -33.51 15.89
N ALA A 18 -14.16 -34.23 16.71
CA ALA A 18 -14.61 -33.79 18.04
C ALA A 18 -13.44 -33.37 18.96
N GLU A 19 -12.24 -33.90 18.73
CA GLU A 19 -11.04 -33.58 19.52
C GLU A 19 -10.47 -32.17 19.23
N LEU A 20 -10.53 -31.70 17.97
CA LEU A 20 -10.09 -30.36 17.63
C LEU A 20 -11.07 -29.29 18.14
N ARG A 21 -12.36 -29.58 18.14
CA ARG A 21 -13.38 -28.68 18.71
C ARG A 21 -13.20 -28.47 20.22
N ALA A 22 -12.70 -29.48 20.95
CA ALA A 22 -12.41 -29.35 22.39
C ALA A 22 -11.18 -28.47 22.67
N GLN A 23 -10.23 -28.34 21.71
CA GLN A 23 -9.06 -27.47 21.86
C GLN A 23 -9.30 -26.02 21.41
N VAL A 24 -10.19 -25.78 20.45
CA VAL A 24 -10.48 -24.43 19.91
C VAL A 24 -11.38 -23.61 20.84
N GLY A 25 -12.04 -24.23 21.82
CA GLY A 25 -12.97 -23.59 22.76
C GLY A 25 -12.39 -23.34 24.15
N LYS A 26 -11.07 -23.16 24.31
CA LYS A 26 -10.52 -22.87 25.64
C LYS A 26 -11.00 -21.51 26.15
N ASP A 27 -11.67 -21.48 27.30
CA ASP A 27 -11.97 -20.23 27.99
C ASP A 27 -10.68 -19.49 28.34
N LEU A 28 -10.59 -18.22 27.99
CA LEU A 28 -9.45 -17.36 28.30
C LEU A 28 -9.57 -16.83 29.72
N LYS A 29 -9.19 -17.65 30.71
CA LYS A 29 -9.41 -17.36 32.14
C LYS A 29 -8.27 -16.57 32.77
N THR A 30 -7.08 -16.60 32.16
CA THR A 30 -5.90 -15.93 32.68
C THR A 30 -5.31 -14.97 31.66
N HIS A 31 -4.55 -13.98 32.14
CA HIS A 31 -3.80 -13.08 31.26
C HIS A 31 -2.85 -13.85 30.32
N LYS A 32 -2.24 -14.94 30.80
CA LYS A 32 -1.39 -15.83 29.99
C LYS A 32 -2.21 -16.50 28.86
N ASP A 33 -3.43 -16.95 29.14
CA ASP A 33 -4.30 -17.53 28.09
C ASP A 33 -4.64 -16.50 27.02
N SER A 34 -4.96 -15.27 27.43
CA SER A 34 -5.30 -14.18 26.52
C SER A 34 -4.13 -13.78 25.63
N MET A 35 -2.91 -13.66 26.18
CA MET A 35 -1.71 -13.39 25.41
C MET A 35 -1.41 -14.50 24.40
N SER A 36 -1.52 -15.76 24.83
CA SER A 36 -1.25 -16.92 23.96
C SER A 36 -2.26 -17.00 22.82
N TYR A 37 -3.54 -16.73 23.10
CA TYR A 37 -4.58 -16.68 22.09
C TYR A 37 -4.36 -15.53 21.08
N ALA A 38 -4.06 -14.33 21.57
CA ALA A 38 -3.76 -13.18 20.71
C ALA A 38 -2.56 -13.43 19.79
N LEU A 39 -1.52 -14.11 20.28
CA LEU A 39 -0.38 -14.51 19.44
C LEU A 39 -0.81 -15.50 18.35
N GLY A 40 -1.64 -16.49 18.70
CA GLY A 40 -2.18 -17.45 17.75
C GLY A 40 -3.05 -16.78 16.68
N GLN A 41 -3.93 -15.87 17.11
CA GLN A 41 -4.79 -15.08 16.22
C GLN A 41 -3.96 -14.24 15.25
N TYR A 42 -2.97 -13.50 15.75
CA TYR A 42 -2.09 -12.68 14.91
C TYR A 42 -1.38 -13.50 13.81
N ASN A 43 -0.87 -14.68 14.14
CA ASN A 43 -0.24 -15.54 13.15
C ASN A 43 -1.27 -16.10 12.15
N GLY A 44 -2.46 -16.49 12.61
CA GLY A 44 -3.55 -16.97 11.74
C GLY A 44 -4.03 -15.89 10.77
N GLU A 45 -4.20 -14.66 11.25
CA GLU A 45 -4.54 -13.51 10.41
C GLU A 45 -3.46 -13.24 9.35
N SER A 46 -2.17 -13.36 9.73
CA SER A 46 -1.06 -13.21 8.79
C SER A 46 -1.12 -14.26 7.67
N PHE A 47 -1.40 -15.51 7.99
CA PHE A 47 -1.54 -16.58 6.99
C PHE A 47 -2.74 -16.34 6.07
N PHE A 48 -3.87 -15.89 6.62
CA PHE A 48 -5.07 -15.55 5.87
C PHE A 48 -4.82 -14.35 4.94
N LEU A 49 -4.23 -13.27 5.45
CA LEU A 49 -3.94 -12.06 4.68
C LEU A 49 -2.93 -12.30 3.54
N ASN A 50 -1.96 -13.18 3.77
CA ASN A 50 -1.00 -13.58 2.74
C ASN A 50 -1.53 -14.69 1.82
N GLN A 51 -2.76 -15.17 2.04
CA GLN A 51 -3.39 -16.22 1.23
C GLN A 51 -2.54 -17.50 1.15
N TYR A 52 -2.00 -17.96 2.30
CA TYR A 52 -1.22 -19.20 2.40
C TYR A 52 -2.15 -20.43 2.42
N ASP A 53 -2.95 -20.60 1.36
CA ASP A 53 -3.89 -21.69 1.13
C ASP A 53 -3.21 -23.07 0.92
N PHE A 54 -1.89 -23.05 0.79
CA PHE A 54 -1.05 -24.27 0.71
C PHE A 54 -0.59 -24.76 2.09
N VAL A 55 -1.03 -24.16 3.21
CA VAL A 55 -0.75 -24.60 4.57
C VAL A 55 -1.98 -25.30 5.14
N ASP A 56 -1.80 -26.57 5.51
CA ASP A 56 -2.81 -27.32 6.28
C ASP A 56 -2.78 -26.89 7.75
N LEU A 57 -3.88 -26.35 8.23
CA LEU A 57 -3.96 -25.79 9.60
C LEU A 57 -3.80 -26.86 10.67
N GLU A 58 -4.34 -28.06 10.46
CA GLU A 58 -4.28 -29.15 11.46
C GLU A 58 -2.84 -29.66 11.59
N ALA A 59 -2.17 -29.90 10.45
CA ALA A 59 -0.75 -30.27 10.41
C ALA A 59 0.14 -29.20 11.02
N PHE A 60 -0.13 -27.92 10.75
CA PHE A 60 0.59 -26.79 11.33
C PHE A 60 0.47 -26.77 12.87
N ILE A 61 -0.76 -26.89 13.39
CA ILE A 61 -0.99 -26.92 14.85
C ILE A 61 -0.31 -28.13 15.51
N ALA A 62 -0.36 -29.31 14.87
CA ALA A 62 0.32 -30.50 15.37
C ALA A 62 1.84 -30.30 15.42
N GLY A 63 2.44 -29.78 14.35
CA GLY A 63 3.88 -29.51 14.28
C GLY A 63 4.32 -28.45 15.30
N PHE A 64 3.53 -27.40 15.50
CA PHE A 64 3.75 -26.38 16.52
C PHE A 64 3.73 -26.99 17.93
N ALA A 65 2.76 -27.85 18.25
CA ALA A 65 2.66 -28.51 19.54
C ALA A 65 3.83 -29.47 19.80
N ASP A 66 4.27 -30.23 18.79
CA ASP A 66 5.42 -31.14 18.88
C ASP A 66 6.70 -30.33 19.14
N GLY A 67 6.93 -29.23 18.42
CA GLY A 67 8.07 -28.35 18.61
C GLY A 67 8.06 -27.64 19.98
N PHE A 68 6.89 -27.17 20.43
CA PHE A 68 6.76 -26.47 21.71
C PHE A 68 7.03 -27.38 22.92
N LYS A 69 6.69 -28.66 22.81
CA LYS A 69 6.91 -29.67 23.88
C LYS A 69 8.27 -30.36 23.78
N VAL A 70 9.10 -29.98 22.78
CA VAL A 70 10.40 -30.65 22.51
C VAL A 70 10.22 -32.17 22.33
N GLN A 71 9.11 -32.58 21.75
CA GLN A 71 8.86 -33.98 21.46
C GLN A 71 9.60 -34.43 20.19
N SER A 72 9.77 -35.73 20.00
CA SER A 72 10.43 -36.25 18.80
C SER A 72 9.67 -35.83 17.54
N ALA A 73 10.29 -35.00 16.71
CA ALA A 73 9.72 -34.53 15.46
C ALA A 73 9.42 -35.70 14.53
N LYS A 74 8.22 -35.69 13.92
CA LYS A 74 7.83 -36.67 12.89
C LYS A 74 8.66 -36.51 11.61
N ILE A 75 9.06 -35.26 11.32
CA ILE A 75 9.92 -34.91 10.19
C ILE A 75 11.28 -34.50 10.76
N LYS A 76 12.33 -35.18 10.28
CA LYS A 76 13.72 -34.95 10.73
C LYS A 76 14.50 -34.13 9.70
N ASP A 77 15.63 -33.54 10.14
CA ASP A 77 16.60 -33.01 9.19
C ASP A 77 17.27 -34.15 8.41
N PRO A 78 17.55 -33.97 7.08
CA PRO A 78 17.45 -32.74 6.28
C PRO A 78 16.09 -32.47 5.66
N GLU A 79 15.13 -33.38 5.74
CA GLU A 79 13.80 -33.26 5.11
C GLU A 79 13.05 -32.01 5.60
N ARG A 80 13.07 -31.72 6.91
CA ARG A 80 12.48 -30.53 7.49
C ARG A 80 13.03 -29.24 6.86
N THR A 81 14.34 -29.18 6.69
CA THR A 81 15.02 -28.03 6.10
C THR A 81 14.54 -27.80 4.66
N LYS A 82 14.43 -28.89 3.88
CA LYS A 82 13.93 -28.82 2.49
C LYS A 82 12.49 -28.29 2.43
N LEU A 83 11.60 -28.83 3.26
CA LEU A 83 10.19 -28.40 3.30
C LEU A 83 10.03 -26.95 3.73
N LEU A 84 10.86 -26.46 4.68
CA LEU A 84 10.87 -25.05 5.08
C LEU A 84 11.37 -24.14 3.96
N GLN A 85 12.32 -24.60 3.17
CA GLN A 85 12.77 -23.86 1.99
C GLN A 85 11.66 -23.80 0.93
N GLU A 86 11.00 -24.93 0.61
CA GLU A 86 9.85 -24.98 -0.31
C GLU A 86 8.72 -24.05 0.16
N PHE A 87 8.40 -24.02 1.46
CA PHE A 87 7.44 -23.09 2.02
C PHE A 87 7.87 -21.63 1.80
N SER A 88 9.14 -21.29 2.04
CA SER A 88 9.67 -19.95 1.84
C SER A 88 9.54 -19.49 0.39
N GLU A 89 9.86 -20.37 -0.55
CA GLU A 89 9.73 -20.10 -2.00
C GLU A 89 8.25 -19.88 -2.40
N MET A 90 7.35 -20.73 -1.92
CA MET A 90 5.92 -20.58 -2.16
C MET A 90 5.35 -19.31 -1.55
N ALA A 91 5.78 -18.95 -0.33
CA ALA A 91 5.36 -17.73 0.34
C ALA A 91 5.84 -16.48 -0.40
N GLN A 92 7.10 -16.46 -0.84
CA GLN A 92 7.65 -15.35 -1.63
C GLN A 92 6.90 -15.19 -2.96
N LYS A 93 6.67 -16.29 -3.66
CA LYS A 93 5.90 -16.27 -4.92
C LYS A 93 4.49 -15.70 -4.70
N ARG A 94 3.78 -16.18 -3.67
CA ARG A 94 2.44 -15.68 -3.34
C ARG A 94 2.45 -14.19 -3.00
N GLN A 95 3.44 -13.73 -2.24
CA GLN A 95 3.57 -12.32 -1.91
C GLN A 95 3.80 -11.46 -3.16
N GLN A 96 4.62 -11.91 -4.09
CA GLN A 96 4.85 -11.24 -5.36
C GLN A 96 3.57 -11.18 -6.21
N GLU A 97 2.85 -12.30 -6.36
CA GLU A 97 1.58 -12.36 -7.09
C GLU A 97 0.52 -11.41 -6.50
N ASN A 98 0.45 -11.33 -5.17
CA ASN A 98 -0.45 -10.42 -4.47
C ASN A 98 -0.07 -8.97 -4.73
N GLN A 99 1.21 -8.63 -4.66
CA GLN A 99 1.71 -7.27 -4.92
C GLN A 99 1.47 -6.85 -6.38
N GLU A 100 1.69 -7.74 -7.33
CA GLU A 100 1.42 -7.48 -8.75
C GLU A 100 -0.07 -7.26 -9.01
N ARG A 101 -0.93 -8.10 -8.44
CA ARG A 101 -2.39 -7.98 -8.55
C ARG A 101 -2.90 -6.65 -8.00
N GLU A 102 -2.39 -6.26 -6.85
CA GLU A 102 -2.73 -5.01 -6.20
C GLU A 102 -2.22 -3.79 -6.99
N SER A 103 -0.98 -3.85 -7.47
CA SER A 103 -0.42 -2.81 -8.32
C SER A 103 -1.23 -2.61 -9.60
N ASN A 104 -1.62 -3.70 -10.26
CA ASN A 104 -2.45 -3.65 -11.47
C ASN A 104 -3.83 -3.07 -11.18
N PHE A 105 -4.46 -3.44 -10.06
CA PHE A 105 -5.74 -2.88 -9.63
C PHE A 105 -5.63 -1.37 -9.38
N ASN A 106 -4.63 -0.92 -8.63
CA ASN A 106 -4.41 0.49 -8.32
C ASN A 106 -4.13 1.32 -9.59
N ARG A 107 -3.37 0.77 -10.55
CA ARG A 107 -3.14 1.41 -11.85
C ARG A 107 -4.42 1.56 -12.65
N MET A 108 -5.26 0.53 -12.68
CA MET A 108 -6.56 0.57 -13.36
C MET A 108 -7.47 1.62 -12.75
N VAL A 109 -7.57 1.68 -11.42
CA VAL A 109 -8.35 2.69 -10.70
C VAL A 109 -7.81 4.09 -10.99
N GLY A 110 -6.50 4.30 -10.89
CA GLY A 110 -5.86 5.58 -11.17
C GLY A 110 -6.12 6.06 -12.61
N LYS A 111 -5.97 5.16 -13.58
CA LYS A 111 -6.28 5.47 -14.99
C LYS A 111 -7.73 5.88 -15.18
N SER A 112 -8.68 5.13 -14.61
CA SER A 112 -10.11 5.44 -14.71
C SER A 112 -10.45 6.81 -14.10
N ILE A 113 -9.86 7.16 -12.96
CA ILE A 113 -10.05 8.48 -12.33
C ILE A 113 -9.48 9.59 -13.21
N MET A 114 -8.28 9.41 -13.77
CA MET A 114 -7.66 10.40 -14.64
C MET A 114 -8.46 10.62 -15.94
N GLU A 115 -9.00 9.55 -16.53
CA GLU A 115 -9.89 9.64 -17.68
C GLU A 115 -11.20 10.38 -17.34
N GLN A 116 -11.74 10.16 -16.14
CA GLN A 116 -12.95 10.83 -15.68
C GLN A 116 -12.71 12.31 -15.38
N ASN A 117 -11.57 12.65 -14.74
CA ASN A 117 -11.15 14.03 -14.50
C ASN A 117 -11.22 14.89 -15.75
N MET A 118 -10.68 14.39 -16.88
CA MET A 118 -10.66 15.12 -18.15
C MET A 118 -12.04 15.34 -18.76
N LYS A 119 -13.03 14.49 -18.41
CA LYS A 119 -14.41 14.63 -18.86
C LYS A 119 -15.20 15.61 -18.00
N ASP A 120 -14.96 15.56 -16.68
CA ASP A 120 -15.73 16.32 -15.70
C ASP A 120 -15.25 17.77 -15.58
N ASP A 121 -13.97 18.01 -15.83
CA ASP A 121 -13.38 19.33 -15.66
C ASP A 121 -12.43 19.70 -16.83
N PRO A 122 -12.89 20.52 -17.77
CA PRO A 122 -12.09 20.92 -18.94
C PRO A 122 -10.91 21.85 -18.57
N THR A 123 -10.81 22.32 -17.32
CA THR A 123 -9.68 23.12 -16.85
C THR A 123 -8.48 22.24 -16.47
N ILE A 124 -8.66 20.93 -16.32
CA ILE A 124 -7.58 19.98 -16.09
C ILE A 124 -6.83 19.77 -17.40
N LYS A 125 -5.51 19.92 -17.33
CA LYS A 125 -4.60 19.71 -18.46
C LYS A 125 -3.80 18.44 -18.24
N GLN A 126 -3.39 17.81 -19.34
CA GLN A 126 -2.54 16.63 -19.31
C GLN A 126 -1.30 16.86 -20.17
N THR A 127 -0.14 16.49 -19.65
CA THR A 127 1.14 16.52 -20.38
C THR A 127 1.33 15.26 -21.22
N ALA A 128 2.34 15.26 -22.08
CA ALA A 128 2.68 14.09 -22.90
C ALA A 128 3.09 12.87 -22.08
N SER A 129 3.63 13.05 -20.87
CA SER A 129 3.99 11.97 -19.93
C SER A 129 2.78 11.34 -19.24
N GLY A 130 1.60 11.97 -19.33
CA GLY A 130 0.39 11.57 -18.65
C GLY A 130 0.18 12.24 -17.30
N LEU A 131 1.04 13.15 -16.88
CA LEU A 131 0.80 13.99 -15.69
C LEU A 131 -0.42 14.86 -15.91
N GLN A 132 -1.40 14.83 -15.00
CA GLN A 132 -2.52 15.77 -15.03
C GLN A 132 -2.32 16.86 -13.98
N TYR A 133 -2.75 18.07 -14.32
CA TYR A 133 -2.70 19.21 -13.39
C TYR A 133 -3.85 20.18 -13.61
N LYS A 134 -4.19 20.85 -12.50
CA LYS A 134 -5.14 21.97 -12.48
C LYS A 134 -4.50 23.14 -11.75
N VAL A 135 -4.61 24.32 -12.33
CA VAL A 135 -4.20 25.56 -11.68
C VAL A 135 -5.30 25.97 -10.70
N LEU A 136 -4.95 26.05 -9.40
CA LEU A 136 -5.87 26.52 -8.35
C LEU A 136 -5.69 28.00 -8.07
N ALA A 137 -4.43 28.47 -8.15
CA ALA A 137 -4.08 29.88 -8.07
C ALA A 137 -2.83 30.13 -8.93
N GLU A 138 -2.85 31.23 -9.69
CA GLU A 138 -1.67 31.65 -10.47
C GLU A 138 -0.70 32.43 -9.59
N GLY A 139 0.59 32.23 -9.83
CA GLY A 139 1.67 33.01 -9.24
C GLY A 139 2.28 33.94 -10.27
N THR A 140 3.00 34.93 -9.81
CA THR A 140 3.65 35.94 -10.67
C THR A 140 5.19 35.88 -10.61
N GLY A 141 5.75 34.98 -9.79
CA GLY A 141 7.18 34.86 -9.61
C GLY A 141 7.88 34.04 -10.71
N ALA A 142 9.15 33.75 -10.48
CA ALA A 142 9.98 32.95 -11.41
C ALA A 142 9.47 31.50 -11.49
N ARG A 143 9.85 30.84 -12.58
CA ARG A 143 9.59 29.42 -12.81
C ARG A 143 10.85 28.62 -12.51
N PRO A 144 10.76 27.53 -11.71
CA PRO A 144 11.93 26.72 -11.42
C PRO A 144 12.36 25.86 -12.61
N THR A 145 13.61 25.48 -12.59
CA THR A 145 14.21 24.48 -13.48
C THR A 145 14.49 23.19 -12.72
N GLU A 146 14.77 22.10 -13.42
CA GLU A 146 15.08 20.79 -12.82
C GLU A 146 16.22 20.83 -11.79
N LYS A 147 17.18 21.77 -11.95
CA LYS A 147 18.33 21.89 -11.04
C LYS A 147 18.08 22.72 -9.80
N ASP A 148 16.93 23.38 -9.72
CA ASP A 148 16.64 24.29 -8.62
C ASP A 148 16.18 23.53 -7.37
N ARG A 149 16.44 24.13 -6.22
CA ARG A 149 15.84 23.77 -4.95
C ARG A 149 14.62 24.65 -4.73
N VAL A 150 13.50 24.03 -4.44
CA VAL A 150 12.22 24.73 -4.24
C VAL A 150 11.75 24.59 -2.82
N LYS A 151 11.04 25.62 -2.33
CA LYS A 151 10.32 25.62 -1.05
C LYS A 151 8.83 25.59 -1.33
N VAL A 152 8.15 24.59 -0.75
CA VAL A 152 6.75 24.31 -1.04
C VAL A 152 5.94 24.01 0.22
N HIS A 153 4.65 24.33 0.20
CA HIS A 153 3.66 23.60 0.98
C HIS A 153 2.96 22.58 0.09
N TYR A 154 2.71 21.40 0.65
CA TYR A 154 1.99 20.35 -0.08
C TYR A 154 1.17 19.44 0.82
N THR A 155 0.18 18.81 0.23
CA THR A 155 -0.53 17.67 0.79
C THR A 155 -0.68 16.59 -0.26
N GLY A 156 -0.15 15.41 0.04
CA GLY A 156 -0.24 14.21 -0.81
C GLY A 156 -1.31 13.26 -0.29
N THR A 157 -2.22 12.85 -1.17
CA THR A 157 -3.31 11.93 -0.86
C THR A 157 -3.40 10.79 -1.87
N PHE A 158 -3.91 9.65 -1.42
CA PHE A 158 -4.42 8.62 -2.30
C PHE A 158 -5.79 9.02 -2.88
N TYR A 159 -6.28 8.26 -3.85
CA TYR A 159 -7.56 8.50 -4.52
C TYR A 159 -8.78 8.47 -3.56
N ASN A 160 -8.66 7.77 -2.43
CA ASN A 160 -9.69 7.69 -1.39
C ASN A 160 -9.65 8.86 -0.39
N GLY A 161 -8.77 9.84 -0.61
CA GLY A 161 -8.60 11.01 0.26
C GLY A 161 -7.70 10.80 1.46
N GLN A 162 -7.17 9.59 1.67
CA GLN A 162 -6.23 9.33 2.76
C GLN A 162 -4.92 10.10 2.52
N VAL A 163 -4.55 10.95 3.47
CA VAL A 163 -3.27 11.67 3.44
C VAL A 163 -2.14 10.71 3.77
N PHE A 164 -1.11 10.68 2.93
CA PHE A 164 0.10 9.89 3.20
C PHE A 164 1.31 10.77 3.56
N ASP A 165 1.28 12.06 3.16
CA ASP A 165 2.31 13.03 3.53
C ASP A 165 1.78 14.46 3.37
N SER A 166 2.12 15.38 4.31
CA SER A 166 1.69 16.75 4.27
C SER A 166 2.62 17.67 5.06
N SER A 167 3.24 18.63 4.39
CA SER A 167 3.98 19.72 5.05
C SER A 167 3.05 20.68 5.79
N VAL A 168 1.80 20.83 5.33
CA VAL A 168 0.79 21.65 5.99
C VAL A 168 0.44 21.08 7.36
N GLN A 169 0.26 19.75 7.46
CA GLN A 169 -0.01 19.09 8.74
C GLN A 169 1.19 19.16 9.71
N ARG A 170 2.41 19.23 9.18
CA ARG A 170 3.62 19.42 9.98
C ARG A 170 3.79 20.88 10.47
N GLY A 171 3.07 21.83 9.87
CA GLY A 171 3.12 23.25 10.21
C GLY A 171 4.31 24.00 9.61
N GLU A 172 5.12 23.39 8.75
CA GLU A 172 6.30 23.98 8.15
C GLU A 172 6.46 23.62 6.68
N PRO A 173 6.92 24.54 5.82
CA PRO A 173 7.24 24.25 4.42
C PRO A 173 8.38 23.24 4.30
N ALA A 174 8.38 22.51 3.22
CA ALA A 174 9.46 21.59 2.88
C ALA A 174 10.30 22.12 1.72
N GLU A 175 11.57 21.72 1.68
CA GLU A 175 12.50 22.12 0.63
C GLU A 175 13.06 20.87 -0.07
N PHE A 176 13.04 20.88 -1.41
CA PHE A 176 13.49 19.76 -2.23
C PHE A 176 14.30 20.23 -3.43
N TYR A 177 15.33 19.48 -3.82
CA TYR A 177 15.91 19.58 -5.15
C TYR A 177 15.00 18.88 -6.16
N LEU A 178 14.63 19.55 -7.26
CA LEU A 178 13.67 19.01 -8.23
C LEU A 178 14.18 17.76 -8.96
N ASN A 179 15.47 17.56 -9.05
CA ASN A 179 16.09 16.35 -9.61
C ASN A 179 16.16 15.17 -8.62
N GLN A 180 15.68 15.32 -7.37
CA GLN A 180 15.74 14.29 -6.33
C GLN A 180 14.36 13.85 -5.84
N VAL A 181 13.29 14.29 -6.49
CA VAL A 181 11.91 13.93 -6.18
C VAL A 181 11.34 12.99 -7.26
N ILE A 182 10.09 12.55 -7.08
CA ILE A 182 9.41 11.73 -8.09
C ILE A 182 9.27 12.50 -9.42
N LYS A 183 9.31 11.78 -10.53
CA LYS A 183 9.30 12.38 -11.88
C LYS A 183 8.14 13.34 -12.10
N GLY A 184 6.94 13.01 -11.58
CA GLY A 184 5.78 13.88 -11.68
C GLY A 184 5.95 15.22 -10.97
N TRP A 185 6.73 15.27 -9.88
CA TRP A 185 7.10 16.52 -9.23
C TRP A 185 8.15 17.30 -10.01
N THR A 186 9.20 16.61 -10.48
CA THR A 186 10.22 17.24 -11.33
C THR A 186 9.58 17.92 -12.54
N GLU A 187 8.62 17.25 -13.20
CA GLU A 187 7.90 17.81 -14.34
C GLU A 187 6.90 18.88 -13.92
N GLY A 188 6.05 18.57 -12.94
CA GLY A 188 4.91 19.41 -12.55
C GLY A 188 5.32 20.75 -11.97
N LEU A 189 6.34 20.80 -11.09
CA LEU A 189 6.77 22.05 -10.48
C LEU A 189 7.44 23.00 -11.49
N GLN A 190 8.03 22.49 -12.57
CA GLN A 190 8.52 23.32 -13.67
C GLN A 190 7.38 23.98 -14.48
N LEU A 191 6.12 23.53 -14.32
CA LEU A 191 4.97 24.22 -14.90
C LEU A 191 4.46 25.37 -14.02
N MET A 192 4.86 25.39 -12.73
CA MET A 192 4.43 26.38 -11.75
C MET A 192 5.30 27.65 -11.78
N THR A 193 4.74 28.74 -11.28
CA THR A 193 5.49 29.95 -10.96
C THR A 193 5.45 30.18 -9.44
N VAL A 194 6.47 30.82 -8.87
CA VAL A 194 6.46 31.17 -7.44
C VAL A 194 5.20 31.98 -7.09
N GLY A 195 4.53 31.59 -6.00
CA GLY A 195 3.24 32.11 -5.55
C GLY A 195 2.04 31.37 -6.12
N SER A 196 2.23 30.37 -6.98
CA SER A 196 1.11 29.57 -7.53
C SER A 196 0.75 28.38 -6.66
N LYS A 197 -0.50 27.93 -6.79
CA LYS A 197 -1.01 26.69 -6.19
C LYS A 197 -1.61 25.80 -7.27
N TYR A 198 -1.13 24.56 -7.38
CA TYR A 198 -1.59 23.59 -8.37
C TYR A 198 -2.05 22.30 -7.68
N LYS A 199 -2.95 21.60 -8.36
CA LYS A 199 -3.32 20.23 -8.03
C LYS A 199 -2.81 19.31 -9.13
N PHE A 200 -2.12 18.25 -8.73
CA PHE A 200 -1.54 17.25 -9.62
C PHE A 200 -2.19 15.89 -9.39
N TRP A 201 -2.42 15.14 -10.45
CA TRP A 201 -2.71 13.71 -10.43
C TRP A 201 -1.56 13.03 -11.16
N ILE A 202 -0.76 12.31 -10.40
CA ILE A 202 0.51 11.74 -10.86
C ILE A 202 0.32 10.24 -11.03
N PRO A 203 0.36 9.70 -12.27
CA PRO A 203 0.27 8.27 -12.49
C PRO A 203 1.45 7.54 -11.84
N ALA A 204 1.27 6.26 -11.49
CA ALA A 204 2.26 5.48 -10.77
C ALA A 204 3.66 5.52 -11.40
N ASP A 205 3.76 5.54 -12.74
CA ASP A 205 5.04 5.52 -13.47
C ASP A 205 5.84 6.82 -13.35
N LEU A 206 5.17 7.90 -12.99
CA LEU A 206 5.77 9.19 -12.64
C LEU A 206 5.92 9.38 -11.12
N ALA A 207 5.52 8.40 -10.32
CA ALA A 207 5.61 8.38 -8.86
C ALA A 207 6.50 7.23 -8.36
N TYR A 208 5.95 6.26 -7.64
CA TYR A 208 6.71 5.17 -7.01
C TYR A 208 6.66 3.85 -7.79
N GLY A 209 5.94 3.78 -8.91
CA GLY A 209 5.81 2.57 -9.73
C GLY A 209 5.12 1.43 -8.94
N ASN A 210 5.74 0.27 -8.96
CA ASN A 210 5.25 -0.91 -8.23
C ASN A 210 5.72 -0.99 -6.77
N ARG A 211 6.34 0.08 -6.24
CA ARG A 211 6.73 0.14 -4.84
C ARG A 211 5.61 0.76 -4.00
N PRO A 212 5.40 0.29 -2.77
CA PRO A 212 4.50 0.94 -1.82
C PRO A 212 4.95 2.38 -1.52
N VAL A 213 3.98 3.23 -1.18
CA VAL A 213 4.19 4.63 -0.80
C VAL A 213 4.34 4.72 0.73
N GLY A 214 5.52 5.08 1.21
CA GLY A 214 5.78 5.19 2.64
C GLY A 214 5.43 3.90 3.40
N ASN A 215 4.63 4.04 4.47
CA ASN A 215 4.18 2.93 5.30
C ASN A 215 2.81 2.34 4.87
N ALA A 216 2.35 2.59 3.63
CA ALA A 216 1.10 2.08 3.11
C ALA A 216 1.35 0.83 2.23
N PRO A 217 1.38 -0.39 2.78
CA PRO A 217 1.82 -1.59 2.07
C PRO A 217 0.97 -1.90 0.84
N LYS A 218 -0.31 -1.52 0.85
CA LYS A 218 -1.27 -1.74 -0.25
C LYS A 218 -1.37 -0.58 -1.23
N SER A 219 -0.30 0.18 -1.43
CA SER A 219 -0.29 1.36 -2.30
C SER A 219 0.59 1.22 -3.55
N ALA A 220 1.17 0.03 -3.79
CA ALA A 220 1.92 -0.24 -5.01
C ALA A 220 1.04 0.04 -6.24
N GLY A 221 1.58 0.72 -7.25
CA GLY A 221 0.83 1.06 -8.46
C GLY A 221 -0.18 2.21 -8.31
N SER A 222 -0.25 2.87 -7.14
CA SER A 222 -1.21 3.96 -6.93
C SER A 222 -0.84 5.22 -7.71
N MET A 223 -1.86 5.82 -8.33
CA MET A 223 -1.85 7.22 -8.70
C MET A 223 -1.85 8.08 -7.43
N LEU A 224 -1.07 9.15 -7.42
CA LEU A 224 -0.99 10.08 -6.30
C LEU A 224 -1.61 11.42 -6.65
N ILE A 225 -2.26 12.04 -5.67
CA ILE A 225 -2.85 13.36 -5.81
C ILE A 225 -2.07 14.29 -4.88
N PHE A 226 -1.60 15.40 -5.41
CA PHE A 226 -0.94 16.44 -4.63
C PHE A 226 -1.58 17.80 -4.85
N GLU A 227 -1.86 18.51 -3.78
CA GLU A 227 -2.00 19.96 -3.82
C GLU A 227 -0.68 20.58 -3.38
N VAL A 228 -0.11 21.43 -4.24
CA VAL A 228 1.22 22.02 -4.03
C VAL A 228 1.13 23.53 -4.19
N GLU A 229 1.68 24.26 -3.24
CA GLU A 229 1.91 25.70 -3.30
C GLU A 229 3.42 25.94 -3.39
N LEU A 230 3.86 26.59 -4.47
CA LEU A 230 5.26 26.92 -4.70
C LEU A 230 5.57 28.28 -4.05
N LEU A 231 6.25 28.24 -2.91
CA LEU A 231 6.53 29.42 -2.12
C LEU A 231 7.76 30.17 -2.59
N ASP A 232 8.83 29.46 -2.96
CA ASP A 232 10.10 30.09 -3.34
C ASP A 232 11.00 29.13 -4.15
N ILE A 233 11.96 29.72 -4.86
CA ILE A 233 13.11 29.01 -5.46
C ILE A 233 14.33 29.38 -4.62
N VAL A 234 14.83 28.40 -3.85
CA VAL A 234 15.93 28.60 -2.91
C VAL A 234 17.25 28.70 -3.67
N LYS A 235 17.88 29.85 -3.64
CA LYS A 235 19.20 30.04 -4.26
C LYS A 235 20.27 29.27 -3.46
N SER A 236 21.09 28.49 -4.15
CA SER A 236 22.33 27.96 -3.56
C SER A 236 23.21 29.12 -3.12
N LYS A 237 23.64 29.09 -1.87
CA LYS A 237 24.66 30.03 -1.38
C LYS A 237 26.01 29.67 -1.97
#